data_b0f390de3bb0625cc0d4bc10a55c2f10
#
_entry.id   b0f390de3bb0625cc0d4bc10a55c2f10
#
_cell.length_a   1.000
_cell.length_b   1.000
_cell.length_c   1.000
_cell.angle_alpha   90.00
_cell.angle_beta   90.00
_cell.angle_gamma   90.00
#
_symmetry.space_group_name_H-M   'P 1'
#
loop_
_entity.id
_entity.type
_entity.pdbx_description
1 polymer ?
#
loop_
_entity_poly.entity_id
_entity_poly.type
_entity_poly.pdbx_seq_one_letter_code
_entity_poly.pdbx_strand_id
1 'polypeptide(L)'
;MGRLREPVTGLARADAIVITRNEASDLGPAIERAVRRWNPRAPIFRAHIQPEWWVEYRTGRNIPTEELKLERAGVFCGLGNPQSFYRTLEALGTGYVDRVEFEDHHRYRPHELRRMAEQFRRSGATALATTEKDAVNLCDDAEELLAPLPLYWLKIGMRIEGEAELLAQIESMRTATGTPEKSSTKQP
;
A
#
# COMPACT_ATOMS: atom_id res chain seq x y z
N MET A 1 -20.33 2.96 -4.81
CA MET A 1 -20.14 4.42 -4.67
C MET A 1 -19.19 4.66 -3.50
N GLY A 2 -17.99 5.24 -3.76
CA GLY A 2 -17.04 5.60 -2.70
C GLY A 2 -17.63 6.72 -1.82
N ARG A 3 -17.41 6.64 -0.50
CA ARG A 3 -17.78 7.71 0.42
C ARG A 3 -16.67 8.75 0.42
N LEU A 4 -16.96 9.96 -0.01
CA LEU A 4 -16.06 11.09 0.18
C LEU A 4 -16.01 11.43 1.68
N ARG A 5 -14.83 11.68 2.21
CA ARG A 5 -14.63 12.15 3.59
C ARG A 5 -15.06 13.61 3.77
N GLU A 6 -14.95 14.40 2.69
CA GLU A 6 -15.36 15.79 2.63
C GLU A 6 -16.13 16.04 1.33
N PRO A 7 -16.98 17.06 1.28
CA PRO A 7 -17.60 17.49 0.04
C PRO A 7 -16.53 17.88 -1.00
N VAL A 8 -16.80 17.64 -2.27
CA VAL A 8 -15.87 17.99 -3.38
C VAL A 8 -15.55 19.51 -3.45
N THR A 9 -16.43 20.35 -2.89
CA THR A 9 -16.19 21.79 -2.73
C THR A 9 -14.97 22.10 -1.87
N GLY A 10 -14.54 21.18 -0.99
CA GLY A 10 -13.33 21.31 -0.19
C GLY A 10 -12.05 21.41 -1.03
N LEU A 11 -12.07 20.91 -2.27
CA LEU A 11 -10.96 21.04 -3.21
C LEU A 11 -10.62 22.51 -3.53
N ALA A 12 -11.60 23.42 -3.44
CA ALA A 12 -11.38 24.83 -3.74
C ALA A 12 -10.34 25.52 -2.83
N ARG A 13 -10.12 24.98 -1.61
CA ARG A 13 -9.16 25.54 -0.64
C ARG A 13 -7.78 24.87 -0.68
N ALA A 14 -7.60 23.85 -1.53
CA ALA A 14 -6.35 23.13 -1.61
C ALA A 14 -5.28 23.93 -2.36
N ASP A 15 -4.09 24.00 -1.80
CA ASP A 15 -2.93 24.64 -2.42
C ASP A 15 -2.16 23.69 -3.35
N ALA A 16 -2.29 22.37 -3.13
CA ALA A 16 -1.81 21.31 -3.99
C ALA A 16 -2.73 20.08 -3.90
N ILE A 17 -2.81 19.30 -4.95
CA ILE A 17 -3.66 18.12 -5.02
C ILE A 17 -2.82 16.93 -5.47
N VAL A 18 -2.87 15.84 -4.71
CA VAL A 18 -2.21 14.57 -5.08
C VAL A 18 -3.27 13.53 -5.41
N ILE A 19 -3.26 13.06 -6.65
CA ILE A 19 -4.13 11.97 -7.11
C ILE A 19 -3.39 10.65 -6.87
N THR A 20 -3.97 9.78 -6.06
CA THR A 20 -3.39 8.47 -5.72
C THR A 20 -4.20 7.34 -6.33
N ARG A 21 -3.59 6.15 -6.48
CA ARG A 21 -4.26 4.91 -6.91
C ARG A 21 -4.94 5.01 -8.27
N ASN A 22 -4.28 5.68 -9.21
CA ASN A 22 -4.81 5.94 -10.54
C ASN A 22 -4.35 4.93 -11.61
N GLU A 23 -3.46 3.99 -11.23
CA GLU A 23 -2.79 3.08 -12.18
C GLU A 23 -3.74 2.11 -12.91
N ALA A 24 -4.89 1.87 -12.31
CA ALA A 24 -5.79 0.81 -12.76
C ALA A 24 -7.03 1.29 -13.49
N SER A 25 -7.15 2.57 -13.78
CA SER A 25 -8.37 3.09 -14.42
C SER A 25 -8.05 4.23 -15.35
N ASP A 26 -8.69 4.23 -16.53
CA ASP A 26 -8.77 5.39 -17.44
C ASP A 26 -9.48 6.60 -16.80
N LEU A 27 -9.71 6.54 -15.47
CA LEU A 27 -10.40 7.57 -14.70
C LEU A 27 -9.51 8.79 -14.41
N GLY A 28 -8.18 8.69 -14.58
CA GLY A 28 -7.26 9.80 -14.32
C GLY A 28 -7.67 11.11 -14.95
N PRO A 29 -7.92 11.15 -16.26
CA PRO A 29 -8.38 12.37 -16.92
C PRO A 29 -9.75 12.85 -16.43
N ALA A 30 -10.64 11.94 -16.02
CA ALA A 30 -11.95 12.29 -15.47
C ALA A 30 -11.84 12.89 -14.07
N ILE A 31 -10.98 12.30 -13.22
CA ILE A 31 -10.68 12.83 -11.88
C ILE A 31 -10.06 14.23 -12.01
N GLU A 32 -9.08 14.38 -12.89
CA GLU A 32 -8.42 15.67 -13.11
C GLU A 32 -9.41 16.75 -13.58
N ARG A 33 -10.29 16.44 -14.53
CA ARG A 33 -11.37 17.36 -14.94
C ARG A 33 -12.31 17.71 -13.78
N ALA A 34 -12.65 16.74 -12.94
CA ALA A 34 -13.46 16.98 -11.75
C ALA A 34 -12.76 17.91 -10.75
N VAL A 35 -11.46 17.70 -10.53
CA VAL A 35 -10.62 18.56 -9.67
C VAL A 35 -10.57 19.98 -10.24
N ARG A 36 -10.25 20.14 -11.53
CA ARG A 36 -10.13 21.45 -12.20
C ARG A 36 -11.42 22.25 -12.18
N ARG A 37 -12.57 21.60 -12.13
CA ARG A 37 -13.86 22.29 -11.99
C ARG A 37 -13.99 23.06 -10.66
N TRP A 38 -13.37 22.54 -9.59
CA TRP A 38 -13.43 23.14 -8.26
C TRP A 38 -12.18 23.93 -7.90
N ASN A 39 -11.03 23.52 -8.43
CA ASN A 39 -9.76 24.22 -8.23
C ASN A 39 -8.97 24.28 -9.54
N PRO A 40 -9.13 25.35 -10.32
CA PRO A 40 -8.43 25.49 -11.60
C PRO A 40 -6.94 25.82 -11.45
N ARG A 41 -6.48 26.24 -10.25
CA ARG A 41 -5.13 26.81 -10.05
C ARG A 41 -4.17 25.87 -9.35
N ALA A 42 -4.63 25.06 -8.40
CA ALA A 42 -3.75 24.18 -7.63
C ALA A 42 -2.99 23.22 -8.56
N PRO A 43 -1.69 23.05 -8.39
CA PRO A 43 -0.96 22.01 -9.10
C PRO A 43 -1.49 20.64 -8.72
N ILE A 44 -1.50 19.72 -9.70
CA ILE A 44 -1.93 18.36 -9.53
C ILE A 44 -0.71 17.47 -9.71
N PHE A 45 -0.42 16.67 -8.70
CA PHE A 45 0.60 15.64 -8.68
C PHE A 45 -0.05 14.26 -8.77
N ARG A 46 0.65 13.30 -9.35
CA ARG A 46 0.20 11.91 -9.40
C ARG A 46 1.10 11.06 -8.55
N ALA A 47 0.50 10.19 -7.75
CA ALA A 47 1.23 9.26 -6.92
C ALA A 47 0.87 7.82 -7.27
N HIS A 48 1.90 7.00 -7.44
CA HIS A 48 1.80 5.60 -7.82
C HIS A 48 2.30 4.72 -6.67
N ILE A 49 1.65 3.57 -6.50
CA ILE A 49 2.14 2.54 -5.59
C ILE A 49 3.34 1.87 -6.28
N GLN A 50 4.45 1.79 -5.57
CA GLN A 50 5.66 1.12 -6.03
C GLN A 50 5.97 -0.04 -5.09
N PRO A 51 5.92 -1.30 -5.56
CA PRO A 51 6.48 -2.42 -4.82
C PRO A 51 7.99 -2.21 -4.62
N GLU A 52 8.45 -2.40 -3.38
CA GLU A 52 9.87 -2.18 -3.04
C GLU A 52 10.56 -3.50 -2.75
N TRP A 53 10.00 -4.27 -1.81
CA TRP A 53 10.64 -5.46 -1.26
C TRP A 53 9.63 -6.54 -0.97
N TRP A 54 10.03 -7.79 -1.17
CA TRP A 54 9.48 -8.90 -0.41
C TRP A 54 10.19 -8.96 0.94
N VAL A 55 9.43 -9.03 2.00
CA VAL A 55 9.99 -9.19 3.35
C VAL A 55 9.65 -10.58 3.85
N GLU A 56 10.68 -11.35 4.13
CA GLU A 56 10.52 -12.67 4.75
C GLU A 56 10.02 -12.51 6.18
N TYR A 57 8.85 -13.05 6.48
CA TYR A 57 8.18 -12.84 7.77
C TYR A 57 9.02 -13.30 8.95
N ARG A 58 9.67 -14.46 8.82
CA ARG A 58 10.48 -15.09 9.86
C ARG A 58 11.68 -14.25 10.28
N THR A 59 12.42 -13.75 9.30
CA THR A 59 13.74 -13.12 9.53
C THR A 59 13.70 -11.61 9.44
N GLY A 60 12.62 -11.05 8.89
CA GLY A 60 12.54 -9.63 8.54
C GLY A 60 13.46 -9.22 7.37
N ARG A 61 14.04 -10.19 6.66
CA ARG A 61 14.96 -9.92 5.55
C ARG A 61 14.21 -9.31 4.36
N ASN A 62 14.69 -8.17 3.90
CA ASN A 62 14.22 -7.53 2.67
C ASN A 62 14.89 -8.20 1.47
N ILE A 63 14.09 -8.58 0.49
CA ILE A 63 14.51 -9.22 -0.77
C ILE A 63 13.95 -8.36 -1.91
N PRO A 64 14.79 -7.86 -2.83
CA PRO A 64 14.31 -7.13 -4.00
C PRO A 64 13.24 -7.90 -4.74
N THR A 65 12.20 -7.22 -5.23
CA THR A 65 11.06 -7.88 -5.89
C THR A 65 11.48 -8.61 -7.17
N GLU A 66 12.56 -8.20 -7.79
CA GLU A 66 13.16 -8.85 -8.95
C GLU A 66 13.95 -10.13 -8.62
N GLU A 67 14.42 -10.28 -7.39
CA GLU A 67 15.23 -11.43 -6.96
C GLU A 67 14.37 -12.61 -6.46
N LEU A 68 13.17 -12.34 -5.94
CA LEU A 68 12.26 -13.38 -5.46
C LEU A 68 11.07 -13.53 -6.39
N LYS A 69 11.04 -14.63 -7.11
CA LYS A 69 9.90 -15.01 -7.96
C LYS A 69 9.04 -16.05 -7.26
N LEU A 70 7.86 -15.64 -6.86
CA LEU A 70 6.85 -16.52 -6.28
C LEU A 70 5.97 -17.05 -7.43
N GLU A 71 6.21 -18.28 -7.89
CA GLU A 71 5.47 -18.86 -9.03
C GLU A 71 4.17 -19.54 -8.60
N ARG A 72 4.14 -20.06 -7.38
CA ARG A 72 3.02 -20.84 -6.83
C ARG A 72 2.69 -20.38 -5.41
N ALA A 73 2.34 -19.12 -5.26
CA ALA A 73 1.99 -18.58 -3.95
C ALA A 73 0.55 -18.94 -3.55
N GLY A 74 0.33 -19.16 -2.27
CA GLY A 74 -0.96 -18.98 -1.62
C GLY A 74 -1.08 -17.52 -1.18
N VAL A 75 -2.05 -16.80 -1.66
CA VAL A 75 -2.19 -15.35 -1.40
C VAL A 75 -3.33 -15.08 -0.46
N PHE A 76 -3.12 -14.25 0.56
CA PHE A 76 -4.20 -13.80 1.42
C PHE A 76 -4.09 -12.33 1.77
N CYS A 77 -5.23 -11.65 1.96
CA CYS A 77 -5.26 -10.27 2.41
C CYS A 77 -6.60 -9.90 3.05
N GLY A 78 -6.55 -8.93 3.99
CA GLY A 78 -7.70 -8.27 4.61
C GLY A 78 -7.73 -6.79 4.23
N LEU A 79 -8.08 -6.51 2.98
CA LEU A 79 -8.10 -5.17 2.40
C LEU A 79 -9.50 -4.80 1.92
N GLY A 80 -9.89 -3.53 2.08
CA GLY A 80 -11.13 -3.00 1.50
C GLY A 80 -11.17 -3.02 -0.03
N ASN A 81 -10.03 -3.17 -0.71
CA ASN A 81 -9.91 -3.38 -2.15
C ASN A 81 -8.83 -4.41 -2.47
N PRO A 82 -9.11 -5.72 -2.36
CA PRO A 82 -8.16 -6.80 -2.64
C PRO A 82 -7.62 -6.78 -4.08
N GLN A 83 -8.43 -6.33 -5.02
CA GLN A 83 -8.07 -6.29 -6.44
C GLN A 83 -6.84 -5.42 -6.73
N SER A 84 -6.58 -4.39 -5.91
CA SER A 84 -5.37 -3.58 -6.05
C SER A 84 -4.12 -4.37 -5.73
N PHE A 85 -4.17 -5.26 -4.72
CA PHE A 85 -3.07 -6.12 -4.36
C PHE A 85 -2.80 -7.18 -5.43
N TYR A 86 -3.84 -7.84 -5.94
CA TYR A 86 -3.68 -8.84 -7.00
C TYR A 86 -3.07 -8.23 -8.27
N ARG A 87 -3.49 -7.04 -8.68
CA ARG A 87 -2.86 -6.34 -9.82
C ARG A 87 -1.38 -6.04 -9.57
N THR A 88 -1.03 -5.68 -8.35
CA THR A 88 0.37 -5.47 -7.98
C THR A 88 1.17 -6.78 -8.11
N LEU A 89 0.61 -7.91 -7.64
CA LEU A 89 1.24 -9.22 -7.79
C LEU A 89 1.40 -9.63 -9.26
N GLU A 90 0.37 -9.41 -10.07
CA GLU A 90 0.40 -9.66 -11.52
C GLU A 90 1.48 -8.83 -12.21
N ALA A 91 1.59 -7.54 -11.88
CA ALA A 91 2.62 -6.65 -12.41
C ALA A 91 4.04 -7.07 -12.02
N LEU A 92 4.21 -7.72 -10.87
CA LEU A 92 5.48 -8.31 -10.42
C LEU A 92 5.78 -9.67 -11.06
N GLY A 93 4.82 -10.23 -11.81
CA GLY A 93 4.92 -11.58 -12.35
C GLY A 93 4.81 -12.66 -11.27
N THR A 94 4.21 -12.34 -10.13
CA THR A 94 3.93 -13.31 -9.06
C THR A 94 2.79 -14.23 -9.48
N GLY A 95 3.09 -15.53 -9.58
CA GLY A 95 2.09 -16.56 -9.81
C GLY A 95 1.47 -16.99 -8.48
N TYR A 96 0.15 -17.18 -8.45
CA TYR A 96 -0.53 -17.75 -7.29
C TYR A 96 -1.49 -18.86 -7.70
N VAL A 97 -1.58 -19.88 -6.84
CA VAL A 97 -2.39 -21.09 -7.09
C VAL A 97 -3.74 -21.03 -6.38
N ASP A 98 -3.83 -20.21 -5.35
CA ASP A 98 -5.05 -20.02 -4.55
C ASP A 98 -5.01 -18.70 -3.78
N ARG A 99 -6.17 -18.19 -3.39
CA ARG A 99 -6.29 -16.95 -2.65
C ARG A 99 -7.40 -16.99 -1.61
N VAL A 100 -7.18 -16.27 -0.50
CA VAL A 100 -8.17 -16.10 0.57
C VAL A 100 -8.31 -14.61 0.90
N GLU A 101 -9.54 -14.12 0.86
CA GLU A 101 -9.87 -12.73 1.17
C GLU A 101 -10.57 -12.66 2.54
N PHE A 102 -10.13 -11.72 3.36
CA PHE A 102 -10.72 -11.39 4.65
C PHE A 102 -11.30 -9.99 4.65
N GLU A 103 -12.10 -9.67 5.64
CA GLU A 103 -12.60 -8.32 5.84
C GLU A 103 -11.45 -7.35 6.14
N ASP A 104 -11.67 -6.06 5.85
CA ASP A 104 -10.67 -5.02 6.13
C ASP A 104 -10.35 -4.96 7.64
N HIS A 105 -9.06 -4.83 7.99
CA HIS A 105 -8.55 -4.87 9.38
C HIS A 105 -8.75 -6.21 10.11
N HIS A 106 -8.79 -7.32 9.36
CA HIS A 106 -8.91 -8.66 9.95
C HIS A 106 -7.75 -8.95 10.90
N ARG A 107 -8.08 -9.59 12.03
CA ARG A 107 -7.10 -10.15 12.99
C ARG A 107 -7.10 -11.66 12.84
N TYR A 108 -6.00 -12.20 12.37
CA TYR A 108 -5.89 -13.61 12.02
C TYR A 108 -5.81 -14.49 13.26
N ARG A 109 -6.78 -15.38 13.44
CA ARG A 109 -6.84 -16.31 14.57
C ARG A 109 -6.08 -17.60 14.24
N PRO A 110 -5.53 -18.31 15.25
CA PRO A 110 -4.78 -19.55 15.03
C PRO A 110 -5.50 -20.60 14.20
N HIS A 111 -6.80 -20.80 14.40
CA HIS A 111 -7.58 -21.78 13.64
C HIS A 111 -7.79 -21.39 12.18
N GLU A 112 -7.87 -20.10 11.86
CA GLU A 112 -7.97 -19.60 10.50
C GLU A 112 -6.65 -19.82 9.76
N LEU A 113 -5.52 -19.53 10.40
CA LEU A 113 -4.18 -19.76 9.83
C LEU A 113 -3.95 -21.23 9.53
N ARG A 114 -4.29 -22.15 10.46
CA ARG A 114 -4.18 -23.60 10.20
C ARG A 114 -5.02 -24.04 9.00
N ARG A 115 -6.28 -23.60 8.96
CA ARG A 115 -7.18 -23.92 7.85
C ARG A 115 -6.65 -23.38 6.51
N MET A 116 -6.17 -22.16 6.52
CA MET A 116 -5.61 -21.50 5.34
C MET A 116 -4.32 -22.20 4.88
N ALA A 117 -3.41 -22.56 5.79
CA ALA A 117 -2.20 -23.30 5.47
C ALA A 117 -2.51 -24.65 4.83
N GLU A 118 -3.52 -25.36 5.36
CA GLU A 118 -3.95 -26.64 4.79
C GLU A 118 -4.56 -26.47 3.39
N GLN A 119 -5.40 -25.45 3.18
CA GLN A 119 -5.97 -25.12 1.90
C GLN A 119 -4.87 -24.85 0.86
N PHE A 120 -3.91 -23.98 1.18
CA PHE A 120 -2.83 -23.61 0.27
C PHE A 120 -1.89 -24.77 -0.04
N ARG A 121 -1.60 -25.64 0.94
CA ARG A 121 -0.84 -26.87 0.69
C ARG A 121 -1.55 -27.80 -0.27
N ARG A 122 -2.87 -27.98 -0.13
CA ARG A 122 -3.68 -28.80 -1.05
C ARG A 122 -3.70 -28.21 -2.47
N SER A 123 -3.71 -26.89 -2.60
CA SER A 123 -3.63 -26.20 -3.89
C SER A 123 -2.21 -26.25 -4.49
N GLY A 124 -1.23 -26.80 -3.78
CA GLY A 124 0.15 -26.93 -4.22
C GLY A 124 0.94 -25.64 -4.13
N ALA A 125 0.60 -24.76 -3.20
CA ALA A 125 1.42 -23.59 -2.90
C ALA A 125 2.78 -23.99 -2.36
N THR A 126 3.82 -23.26 -2.75
CA THR A 126 5.20 -23.42 -2.28
C THR A 126 5.64 -22.31 -1.35
N ALA A 127 4.90 -21.21 -1.30
CA ALA A 127 5.11 -20.06 -0.43
C ALA A 127 3.79 -19.35 -0.18
N LEU A 128 3.77 -18.43 0.79
CA LEU A 128 2.65 -17.57 1.09
C LEU A 128 3.02 -16.11 0.81
N ALA A 129 2.06 -15.34 0.31
CA ALA A 129 2.21 -13.92 0.05
C ALA A 129 1.05 -13.13 0.67
N THR A 130 1.38 -12.03 1.34
CA THR A 130 0.39 -11.13 1.95
C THR A 130 0.85 -9.68 1.90
N THR A 131 0.09 -8.78 2.49
CA THR A 131 0.44 -7.35 2.60
C THR A 131 1.14 -7.06 3.93
N GLU A 132 1.88 -5.94 4.01
CA GLU A 132 2.47 -5.45 5.26
C GLU A 132 1.41 -5.27 6.36
N LYS A 133 0.25 -4.72 5.99
CA LYS A 133 -0.87 -4.52 6.90
C LYS A 133 -1.39 -5.83 7.50
N ASP A 134 -1.46 -6.87 6.70
CA ASP A 134 -1.93 -8.17 7.16
C ASP A 134 -0.87 -8.89 8.00
N ALA A 135 0.41 -8.76 7.62
CA ALA A 135 1.52 -9.35 8.36
C ALA A 135 1.58 -8.88 9.82
N VAL A 136 1.29 -7.59 10.08
CA VAL A 136 1.26 -7.05 11.46
C VAL A 136 0.02 -7.45 12.27
N ASN A 137 -1.00 -7.98 11.61
CA ASN A 137 -2.23 -8.47 12.24
C ASN A 137 -2.25 -9.99 12.48
N LEU A 138 -1.15 -10.68 12.16
CA LEU A 138 -0.98 -12.09 12.45
C LEU A 138 -0.76 -12.32 13.96
N CYS A 139 -1.13 -13.50 14.45
CA CYS A 139 -0.81 -13.89 15.82
C CYS A 139 0.67 -14.29 15.96
N ASP A 140 1.16 -14.30 17.19
CA ASP A 140 2.58 -14.60 17.48
C ASP A 140 3.04 -15.97 16.96
N ASP A 141 2.14 -16.97 16.96
CA ASP A 141 2.41 -18.32 16.49
C ASP A 141 2.23 -18.49 14.96
N ALA A 142 2.05 -17.42 14.22
CA ALA A 142 1.70 -17.50 12.79
C ALA A 142 2.71 -18.30 11.96
N GLU A 143 3.99 -18.15 12.25
CA GLU A 143 5.05 -18.88 11.55
C GLU A 143 4.90 -20.40 11.69
N GLU A 144 4.67 -20.88 12.92
CA GLU A 144 4.49 -22.30 13.20
C GLU A 144 3.20 -22.85 12.56
N LEU A 145 2.13 -22.05 12.61
CA LEU A 145 0.82 -22.42 12.09
C LEU A 145 0.79 -22.51 10.55
N LEU A 146 1.61 -21.69 9.88
CA LEU A 146 1.72 -21.65 8.43
C LEU A 146 2.78 -22.62 7.87
N ALA A 147 3.64 -23.16 8.73
CA ALA A 147 4.68 -24.11 8.32
C ALA A 147 4.11 -25.31 7.54
N PRO A 148 4.86 -25.88 6.58
CA PRO A 148 6.22 -25.52 6.16
C PRO A 148 6.30 -24.42 5.08
N LEU A 149 5.21 -23.70 4.81
CA LEU A 149 5.16 -22.68 3.75
C LEU A 149 5.83 -21.39 4.24
N PRO A 150 6.92 -20.94 3.62
CA PRO A 150 7.51 -19.64 3.95
C PRO A 150 6.53 -18.51 3.63
N LEU A 151 6.43 -17.54 4.52
CA LEU A 151 5.56 -16.38 4.38
C LEU A 151 6.37 -15.14 4.00
N TYR A 152 5.92 -14.45 2.98
CA TYR A 152 6.45 -13.17 2.55
C TYR A 152 5.33 -12.12 2.54
N TRP A 153 5.65 -10.91 2.92
CA TRP A 153 4.76 -9.79 2.72
C TRP A 153 5.40 -8.74 1.82
N LEU A 154 4.55 -8.11 1.02
CA LEU A 154 4.99 -7.11 0.05
C LEU A 154 5.05 -5.74 0.72
N LYS A 155 6.25 -5.17 0.81
CA LYS A 155 6.46 -3.77 1.15
C LYS A 155 6.25 -2.91 -0.07
N ILE A 156 5.40 -1.90 0.09
CA ILE A 156 5.10 -0.92 -0.95
C ILE A 156 5.51 0.48 -0.49
N GLY A 157 6.05 1.25 -1.41
CA GLY A 157 6.24 2.69 -1.29
C GLY A 157 5.22 3.45 -2.12
N MET A 158 5.31 4.76 -2.03
CA MET A 158 4.54 5.66 -2.89
C MET A 158 5.52 6.59 -3.61
N ARG A 159 5.46 6.63 -4.92
CA ARG A 159 6.24 7.54 -5.74
C ARG A 159 5.34 8.65 -6.26
N ILE A 160 5.78 9.88 -6.11
CA ILE A 160 5.06 11.06 -6.59
C ILE A 160 5.79 11.60 -7.82
N GLU A 161 5.05 11.77 -8.92
CA GLU A 161 5.57 12.46 -10.10
C GLU A 161 5.75 13.94 -9.75
N GLY A 162 6.96 14.50 -9.97
CA GLY A 162 7.27 15.87 -9.58
C GLY A 162 7.42 16.06 -8.06
N GLU A 163 7.90 15.05 -7.32
CA GLU A 163 8.06 15.11 -5.86
C GLU A 163 8.88 16.34 -5.40
N ALA A 164 9.97 16.66 -6.10
CA ALA A 164 10.79 17.82 -5.77
C ALA A 164 10.01 19.14 -5.86
N GLU A 165 9.13 19.28 -6.86
CA GLU A 165 8.28 20.46 -7.05
C GLU A 165 7.22 20.52 -5.95
N LEU A 166 6.62 19.38 -5.57
CA LEU A 166 5.67 19.32 -4.46
C LEU A 166 6.33 19.73 -3.14
N LEU A 167 7.52 19.21 -2.85
CA LEU A 167 8.27 19.56 -1.64
C LEU A 167 8.64 21.04 -1.61
N ALA A 168 9.14 21.59 -2.72
CA ALA A 168 9.45 23.02 -2.82
C ALA A 168 8.21 23.91 -2.59
N GLN A 169 7.06 23.48 -3.09
CA GLN A 169 5.80 24.21 -2.86
C GLN A 169 5.39 24.14 -1.38
N ILE A 170 5.48 23.01 -0.73
CA ILE A 170 5.19 22.84 0.71
C ILE A 170 6.12 23.73 1.55
N GLU A 171 7.42 23.79 1.23
CA GLU A 171 8.39 24.63 1.91
C GLU A 171 8.08 26.11 1.73
N SER A 172 7.70 26.55 0.52
CA SER A 172 7.33 27.93 0.26
C SER A 172 6.10 28.37 1.05
N MET A 173 5.12 27.47 1.23
CA MET A 173 3.94 27.75 2.05
C MET A 173 4.29 27.88 3.53
N ARG A 174 5.21 27.03 4.04
CA ARG A 174 5.68 27.11 5.44
C ARG A 174 6.35 28.45 5.73
N THR A 175 7.16 28.94 4.81
CA THR A 175 7.84 30.24 4.96
C THR A 175 6.86 31.43 4.86
N ALA A 176 5.84 31.32 4.03
CA ALA A 176 4.79 32.34 3.88
C ALA A 176 3.86 32.46 5.10
N THR A 177 3.63 31.35 5.84
CA THR A 177 2.75 31.33 7.02
C THR A 177 3.45 31.66 8.34
N GLY A 178 4.76 31.99 8.33
CA GLY A 178 5.49 32.62 9.44
C GLY A 178 5.35 31.93 10.80
N THR A 179 5.66 30.64 10.91
CA THR A 179 5.89 30.03 12.22
C THR A 179 7.40 30.07 12.50
N PRO A 180 7.89 30.90 13.47
CA PRO A 180 9.31 30.93 13.77
C PRO A 180 9.75 29.59 14.36
N GLU A 181 10.84 29.04 13.82
CA GLU A 181 11.59 27.95 14.41
C GLU A 181 11.81 28.24 15.91
N LYS A 182 11.34 27.37 16.79
CA LYS A 182 11.76 27.42 18.19
C LYS A 182 13.24 27.06 18.22
N SER A 183 14.09 28.08 18.23
CA SER A 183 15.51 27.94 18.54
C SER A 183 15.63 27.37 19.93
N SER A 184 16.01 26.11 20.02
CA SER A 184 16.43 25.46 21.26
C SER A 184 17.81 25.99 21.65
N THR A 185 17.86 27.19 22.24
CA THR A 185 19.05 27.68 22.91
C THR A 185 19.16 26.95 24.23
N LYS A 186 19.97 25.92 24.30
CA LYS A 186 20.55 25.49 25.55
C LYS A 186 21.61 26.52 25.91
N GLN A 187 21.39 27.24 27.00
CA GLN A 187 22.45 27.96 27.71
C GLN A 187 22.95 27.13 28.91
N PRO A 188 24.18 27.38 29.33
CA PRO A 188 25.09 26.48 30.05
C PRO A 188 24.73 26.18 31.50
#